data_d63afe532bbc6cd11318acdd9fee739a
#
_entry.id   d63afe532bbc6cd11318acdd9fee739a
#
_cell.length_a   1.000
_cell.length_b   1.000
_cell.length_c   1.000
_cell.angle_alpha   90.00
_cell.angle_beta   90.00
_cell.angle_gamma   90.00
#
_symmetry.space_group_name_H-M   'P 1'
#
loop_
_entity.id
_entity.type
_entity.pdbx_description
1 polymer ?
#
loop_
_entity_poly.entity_id
_entity_poly.type
_entity_poly.pdbx_seq_one_letter_code
_entity_poly.pdbx_strand_id
1 'polypeptide(L)'
;MTYTAPLADMRFALREVAGLDQVAGLPGYEHATDDTVDAVLEEAAKLAGSGLAPLNREGDKVGARLENGVVRTAPGFAGVYKDFIDGGWNSCRSIPSSAARACPGCWPPPCRRCRQAANMGFGLVLLLTRARSTP
;
A
#
# COMPACT_ATOMS: atom_id res chain seq x y z
N MET A 1 -9.30 15.64 -8.69
CA MET A 1 -9.75 14.31 -9.09
C MET A 1 -9.85 13.45 -7.85
N THR A 2 -10.98 12.81 -7.64
CA THR A 2 -11.17 11.90 -6.51
C THR A 2 -10.88 10.50 -7.01
N TYR A 3 -9.91 9.83 -6.41
CA TYR A 3 -9.62 8.42 -6.71
C TYR A 3 -10.56 7.51 -5.89
N THR A 4 -11.17 6.56 -6.56
CA THR A 4 -11.94 5.48 -5.93
C THR A 4 -11.33 4.15 -6.34
N ALA A 5 -10.97 3.33 -5.37
CA ALA A 5 -10.40 2.01 -5.64
C ALA A 5 -11.47 1.07 -6.21
N PRO A 6 -11.17 0.31 -7.29
CA PRO A 6 -12.10 -0.63 -7.89
C PRO A 6 -12.16 -1.94 -7.08
N LEU A 7 -12.75 -1.88 -5.88
CA LEU A 7 -12.78 -3.01 -4.93
C LEU A 7 -13.47 -4.24 -5.49
N ALA A 8 -14.54 -4.06 -6.29
CA ALA A 8 -15.25 -5.18 -6.91
C ALA A 8 -14.35 -5.99 -7.84
N ASP A 9 -13.60 -5.29 -8.70
CA ASP A 9 -12.67 -5.93 -9.63
C ASP A 9 -11.50 -6.61 -8.90
N MET A 10 -11.05 -6.00 -7.80
CA MET A 10 -9.98 -6.56 -6.98
C MET A 10 -10.43 -7.84 -6.25
N ARG A 11 -11.64 -7.83 -5.69
CA ARG A 11 -12.25 -9.01 -5.07
C ARG A 11 -12.42 -10.13 -6.09
N PHE A 12 -12.96 -9.81 -7.25
CA PHE A 12 -13.11 -10.77 -8.34
C PHE A 12 -11.76 -11.40 -8.73
N ALA A 13 -10.75 -10.56 -8.95
CA ALA A 13 -9.42 -11.06 -9.34
C ALA A 13 -8.78 -11.95 -8.26
N LEU A 14 -8.99 -11.66 -6.98
CA LEU A 14 -8.45 -12.49 -5.89
C LEU A 14 -9.18 -13.81 -5.76
N ARG A 15 -10.50 -13.81 -5.85
CA ARG A 15 -11.32 -15.01 -5.67
C ARG A 15 -11.28 -15.91 -6.90
N GLU A 16 -11.61 -15.36 -8.06
CA GLU A 16 -11.82 -16.16 -9.27
C GLU A 16 -10.55 -16.43 -10.08
N VAL A 17 -9.60 -15.49 -10.04
CA VAL A 17 -8.37 -15.63 -10.85
C VAL A 17 -7.21 -16.16 -10.02
N ALA A 18 -7.00 -15.62 -8.83
CA ALA A 18 -5.89 -16.02 -7.96
C ALA A 18 -6.22 -17.23 -7.08
N GLY A 19 -7.48 -17.63 -6.93
CA GLY A 19 -7.89 -18.78 -6.14
C GLY A 19 -7.65 -18.58 -4.64
N LEU A 20 -8.20 -17.51 -4.07
CA LEU A 20 -8.03 -17.15 -2.66
C LEU A 20 -8.27 -18.30 -1.70
N ASP A 21 -9.31 -19.09 -1.94
CA ASP A 21 -9.65 -20.26 -1.13
C ASP A 21 -8.55 -21.30 -1.10
N GLN A 22 -7.87 -21.50 -2.24
CA GLN A 22 -6.74 -22.43 -2.33
C GLN A 22 -5.54 -21.91 -1.54
N VAL A 23 -5.31 -20.59 -1.57
CA VAL A 23 -4.25 -19.95 -0.79
C VAL A 23 -4.54 -20.03 0.71
N ALA A 24 -5.77 -19.80 1.13
CA ALA A 24 -6.19 -19.93 2.53
C ALA A 24 -6.02 -21.36 3.08
N GLY A 25 -6.09 -22.37 2.22
CA GLY A 25 -5.84 -23.77 2.57
C GLY A 25 -4.37 -24.14 2.75
N LEU A 26 -3.43 -23.23 2.43
CA LEU A 26 -2.00 -23.51 2.58
C LEU A 26 -1.52 -23.27 4.03
N PRO A 27 -0.60 -24.12 4.56
CA PRO A 27 -0.05 -23.93 5.89
C PRO A 27 0.57 -22.54 6.08
N GLY A 28 0.09 -21.79 7.09
CA GLY A 28 0.54 -20.44 7.41
C GLY A 28 -0.22 -19.32 6.70
N TYR A 29 -1.25 -19.66 5.92
CA TYR A 29 -2.14 -18.70 5.24
C TYR A 29 -3.59 -18.80 5.71
N GLU A 30 -3.86 -19.50 6.79
CA GLU A 30 -5.20 -19.74 7.35
C GLU A 30 -5.94 -18.42 7.70
N HIS A 31 -5.19 -17.35 7.88
CA HIS A 31 -5.72 -16.00 8.13
C HIS A 31 -6.22 -15.28 6.86
N ALA A 32 -5.95 -15.83 5.68
CA ALA A 32 -6.33 -15.26 4.40
C ALA A 32 -7.80 -15.54 4.05
N THR A 33 -8.69 -15.32 5.01
CA THR A 33 -10.13 -15.45 4.82
C THR A 33 -10.70 -14.30 3.99
N ASP A 34 -11.83 -14.51 3.36
CA ASP A 34 -12.55 -13.50 2.58
C ASP A 34 -12.78 -12.22 3.39
N ASP A 35 -13.25 -12.35 4.64
CA ASP A 35 -13.51 -11.21 5.52
C ASP A 35 -12.23 -10.41 5.84
N THR A 36 -11.13 -11.11 6.09
CA THR A 36 -9.83 -10.47 6.34
C THR A 36 -9.35 -9.71 5.11
N VAL A 37 -9.47 -10.32 3.94
CA VAL A 37 -9.07 -9.72 2.66
C VAL A 37 -9.93 -8.50 2.35
N ASP A 38 -11.23 -8.59 2.55
CA ASP A 38 -12.15 -7.48 2.32
C ASP A 38 -11.85 -6.31 3.25
N ALA A 39 -11.61 -6.55 4.53
CA ALA A 39 -11.22 -5.51 5.48
C ALA A 39 -9.90 -4.81 5.08
N VAL A 40 -8.90 -5.57 4.68
CA VAL A 40 -7.61 -5.03 4.20
C VAL A 40 -7.77 -4.20 2.94
N LEU A 41 -8.58 -4.66 1.98
CA LEU A 41 -8.85 -3.92 0.75
C LEU A 41 -9.59 -2.60 1.03
N GLU A 42 -10.55 -2.58 1.94
CA GLU A 42 -11.29 -1.39 2.32
C GLU A 42 -10.39 -0.36 3.01
N GLU A 43 -9.55 -0.78 3.95
CA GLU A 43 -8.58 0.13 4.59
C GLU A 43 -7.54 0.65 3.59
N ALA A 44 -7.05 -0.17 2.67
CA ALA A 44 -6.17 0.27 1.59
C ALA A 44 -6.84 1.29 0.68
N ALA A 45 -8.13 1.11 0.38
CA ALA A 45 -8.93 2.04 -0.41
C ALA A 45 -9.12 3.39 0.29
N LYS A 46 -9.37 3.38 1.62
CA LYS A 46 -9.47 4.60 2.43
C LYS A 46 -8.15 5.37 2.41
N LEU A 47 -7.04 4.71 2.69
CA LEU A 47 -5.73 5.35 2.65
C LEU A 47 -5.42 5.93 1.26
N ALA A 48 -5.72 5.20 0.21
CA ALA A 48 -5.50 5.63 -1.16
C ALA A 48 -6.40 6.82 -1.55
N GLY A 49 -7.70 6.74 -1.27
CA GLY A 49 -8.69 7.73 -1.68
C GLY A 49 -8.65 9.01 -0.86
N SER A 50 -8.62 8.91 0.45
CA SER A 50 -8.67 10.06 1.36
C SER A 50 -7.29 10.62 1.72
N GLY A 51 -6.27 9.77 1.81
CA GLY A 51 -4.93 10.18 2.19
C GLY A 51 -4.06 10.57 0.98
N LEU A 52 -3.88 9.66 0.04
CA LEU A 52 -2.90 9.81 -1.05
C LEU A 52 -3.40 10.58 -2.26
N ALA A 53 -4.65 10.36 -2.68
CA ALA A 53 -5.17 10.95 -3.90
C ALA A 53 -5.23 12.50 -3.87
N PRO A 54 -5.62 13.15 -2.76
CA PRO A 54 -5.59 14.61 -2.67
C PRO A 54 -4.19 15.19 -2.86
N LEU A 55 -3.16 14.48 -2.37
CA LEU A 55 -1.78 14.92 -2.42
C LEU A 55 -1.12 14.74 -3.79
N ASN A 56 -1.72 13.98 -4.71
CA ASN A 56 -1.13 13.72 -6.02
C ASN A 56 -0.90 15.02 -6.81
N ARG A 57 -1.93 15.86 -6.89
CA ARG A 57 -1.86 17.15 -7.60
C ARG A 57 -0.96 18.16 -6.90
N GLU A 58 -1.02 18.21 -5.57
CA GLU A 58 -0.17 19.13 -4.80
C GLU A 58 1.29 18.70 -4.87
N GLY A 59 1.57 17.41 -4.82
CA GLY A 59 2.91 16.86 -5.01
C GLY A 59 3.51 17.18 -6.37
N ASP A 60 2.69 17.13 -7.44
CA ASP A 60 3.11 17.48 -8.80
C ASP A 60 3.45 18.98 -8.93
N LYS A 61 2.63 19.85 -8.34
CA LYS A 61 2.83 21.30 -8.41
C LYS A 61 4.00 21.81 -7.58
N VAL A 62 4.11 21.32 -6.35
CA VAL A 62 5.10 21.83 -5.38
C VAL A 62 6.43 21.12 -5.54
N GLY A 63 6.39 19.81 -5.78
CA GLY A 63 7.58 18.96 -5.88
C GLY A 63 8.37 18.86 -4.57
N ALA A 64 9.50 18.18 -4.65
CA ALA A 64 10.49 18.18 -3.59
C ALA A 64 11.49 19.34 -3.78
N ARG A 65 11.84 20.02 -2.69
CA ARG A 65 12.75 21.17 -2.72
C ARG A 65 13.96 20.92 -1.81
N LEU A 66 15.13 21.37 -2.25
CA LEU A 66 16.32 21.37 -1.42
C LEU A 66 16.44 22.74 -0.74
N GLU A 67 16.33 22.76 0.57
CA GLU A 67 16.42 23.97 1.40
C GLU A 67 17.48 23.76 2.49
N ASN A 68 18.53 24.57 2.47
CA ASN A 68 19.62 24.50 3.46
C ASN A 68 20.23 23.10 3.62
N GLY A 69 20.41 22.37 2.52
CA GLY A 69 20.96 21.02 2.53
C GLY A 69 19.97 19.92 2.94
N VAL A 70 18.71 20.27 3.21
CA VAL A 70 17.65 19.32 3.58
C VAL A 70 16.59 19.27 2.50
N VAL A 71 16.20 18.04 2.09
CA VAL A 71 15.11 17.85 1.15
C VAL A 71 13.77 17.99 1.88
N ARG A 72 12.94 18.92 1.39
CA ARG A 72 11.56 19.13 1.85
C ARG A 72 10.59 18.54 0.83
N THR A 73 9.68 17.71 1.31
CA THR A 73 8.56 17.19 0.50
C THR A 73 7.40 18.19 0.45
N ALA A 74 6.48 18.01 -0.49
CA ALA A 74 5.26 18.79 -0.53
C ALA A 74 4.45 18.64 0.78
N PRO A 75 3.68 19.67 1.17
CA PRO A 75 2.85 19.63 2.37
C PRO A 75 1.92 18.41 2.39
N GLY A 76 1.71 17.81 3.56
CA GLY A 76 0.82 16.66 3.76
C GLY A 76 1.49 15.29 3.55
N PHE A 77 2.57 15.18 2.77
CA PHE A 77 3.23 13.88 2.52
C PHE A 77 3.77 13.22 3.80
N ALA A 78 4.35 13.99 4.70
CA ALA A 78 4.88 13.47 5.96
C ALA A 78 3.76 12.91 6.86
N GLY A 79 2.58 13.56 6.89
CA GLY A 79 1.42 13.09 7.64
C GLY A 79 0.92 11.75 7.12
N VAL A 80 0.66 11.67 5.82
CA VAL A 80 0.19 10.40 5.20
C VAL A 80 1.24 9.30 5.27
N TYR A 81 2.53 9.63 5.23
CA TYR A 81 3.58 8.65 5.46
C TYR A 81 3.54 8.10 6.88
N LYS A 82 3.27 8.94 7.88
CA LYS A 82 3.07 8.50 9.26
C LYS A 82 1.85 7.58 9.37
N ASP A 83 0.72 7.96 8.81
CA ASP A 83 -0.49 7.12 8.80
C ASP A 83 -0.23 5.77 8.11
N PHE A 84 0.58 5.76 7.04
CA PHE A 84 1.01 4.55 6.36
C PHE A 84 1.87 3.64 7.26
N ILE A 85 2.77 4.22 8.05
CA ILE A 85 3.60 3.46 9.01
C ILE A 85 2.76 2.96 10.18
N ASP A 86 1.96 3.83 10.78
CA ASP A 86 1.12 3.52 11.94
C ASP A 86 0.08 2.43 11.60
N GLY A 87 -0.43 2.43 10.38
CA GLY A 87 -1.30 1.37 9.85
C GLY A 87 -0.57 0.05 9.50
N GLY A 88 0.74 -0.04 9.72
CA GLY A 88 1.51 -1.26 9.49
C GLY A 88 1.78 -1.60 8.01
N TRP A 89 1.45 -0.70 7.08
CA TRP A 89 1.59 -0.94 5.64
C TRP A 89 3.04 -1.09 5.16
N ASN A 90 4.01 -0.68 5.97
CA ASN A 90 5.44 -0.84 5.69
C ASN A 90 5.92 -2.27 5.93
N SER A 91 5.31 -3.02 6.83
CA SER A 91 5.70 -4.40 7.15
C SER A 91 5.39 -5.39 6.03
N CYS A 92 4.54 -5.03 5.07
CA CYS A 92 4.31 -5.78 3.84
C CYS A 92 5.54 -5.90 2.92
N ARG A 93 6.70 -5.45 3.36
CA ARG A 93 7.91 -5.32 2.53
C ARG A 93 8.84 -6.51 2.55
N SER A 94 8.85 -7.26 3.61
CA SER A 94 9.89 -8.26 3.85
C SER A 94 9.28 -9.64 3.99
N ILE A 95 9.36 -10.43 2.96
CA ILE A 95 9.31 -11.87 3.12
C ILE A 95 10.73 -12.35 2.83
N PRO A 96 11.47 -12.78 3.80
CA PRO A 96 11.48 -14.18 4.15
C PRO A 96 11.60 -14.39 5.64
N SER A 97 10.62 -14.87 6.30
CA SER A 97 10.69 -15.65 7.52
C SER A 97 9.35 -15.66 8.24
N SER A 98 9.25 -16.54 9.20
CA SER A 98 8.06 -16.89 9.97
C SER A 98 7.22 -15.74 10.56
N ALA A 99 7.76 -14.55 10.71
CA ALA A 99 7.04 -13.37 11.23
C ALA A 99 6.19 -12.63 10.18
N ALA A 100 6.52 -12.76 8.90
CA ALA A 100 5.76 -12.14 7.81
C ALA A 100 4.39 -12.80 7.57
N ARG A 101 4.18 -13.98 8.13
CA ARG A 101 2.94 -14.76 8.00
C ARG A 101 1.77 -14.21 8.78
N ALA A 102 2.01 -13.29 9.73
CA ALA A 102 0.98 -12.75 10.62
C ALA A 102 0.55 -11.32 10.27
N CYS A 103 1.05 -10.73 9.20
CA CYS A 103 0.70 -9.38 8.83
C CYS A 103 -0.47 -9.36 7.85
N PRO A 104 -1.67 -8.87 8.23
CA PRO A 104 -2.80 -8.73 7.32
C PRO A 104 -2.50 -7.90 6.08
N GLY A 105 -1.47 -7.03 6.17
CA GLY A 105 -1.02 -6.18 5.08
C GLY A 105 0.01 -6.81 4.14
N CYS A 106 0.47 -8.04 4.37
CA CYS A 106 1.42 -8.74 3.48
C CYS A 106 0.82 -9.21 2.16
N TRP A 107 -0.42 -8.91 1.92
CA TRP A 107 -1.12 -9.21 0.69
C TRP A 107 -0.59 -8.36 -0.46
N PRO A 108 -0.26 -9.04 -1.57
CA PRO A 108 0.58 -8.37 -2.54
C PRO A 108 -0.17 -7.41 -3.45
N PRO A 109 -0.53 -7.68 -4.66
CA PRO A 109 -0.70 -6.67 -5.72
C PRO A 109 -1.79 -5.61 -5.50
N PRO A 110 -2.98 -5.90 -4.90
CA PRO A 110 -4.07 -4.93 -4.88
C PRO A 110 -3.77 -3.66 -4.09
N CYS A 111 -3.24 -3.79 -2.86
CA CYS A 111 -2.93 -2.63 -2.02
C CYS A 111 -1.84 -1.73 -2.62
N ARG A 112 -0.82 -2.35 -3.26
CA ARG A 112 0.19 -1.62 -4.02
C ARG A 112 -0.43 -0.89 -5.22
N ARG A 113 -1.35 -1.54 -5.91
CA ARG A 113 -2.04 -0.97 -7.07
C ARG A 113 -2.90 0.23 -6.69
N CYS A 114 -3.69 0.14 -5.62
CA CYS A 114 -4.46 1.27 -5.08
C CYS A 114 -3.56 2.47 -4.78
N ARG A 115 -2.46 2.24 -4.09
CA ARG A 115 -1.52 3.29 -3.70
C ARG A 115 -0.85 3.96 -4.90
N GLN A 116 -0.39 3.18 -5.87
CA GLN A 116 0.26 3.69 -7.07
C GLN A 116 -0.73 4.43 -7.98
N ALA A 117 -1.95 3.93 -8.10
CA ALA A 117 -3.00 4.59 -8.88
C ALA A 117 -3.46 5.91 -8.24
N ALA A 118 -3.49 5.99 -6.90
CA ALA A 118 -3.86 7.19 -6.18
C ALA A 118 -2.75 8.24 -6.19
N ASN A 119 -1.48 7.82 -6.01
CA ASN A 119 -0.32 8.71 -5.97
C ASN A 119 0.96 7.96 -6.37
N MET A 120 1.39 8.12 -7.61
CA MET A 120 2.58 7.47 -8.13
C MET A 120 3.84 7.96 -7.42
N GLY A 121 3.95 9.26 -7.13
CA GLY A 121 5.11 9.84 -6.45
C GLY A 121 5.35 9.20 -5.08
N PHE A 122 4.30 9.02 -4.28
CA PHE A 122 4.38 8.30 -3.02
C PHE A 122 4.77 6.82 -3.22
N GLY A 123 4.23 6.19 -4.24
CA GLY A 123 4.56 4.81 -4.60
C GLY A 123 6.04 4.61 -4.92
N LEU A 124 6.66 5.57 -5.62
CA LEU A 124 8.10 5.54 -5.99
C LEU A 124 9.02 5.66 -4.78
N VAL A 125 8.70 6.51 -3.79
CA VAL A 125 9.50 6.63 -2.56
C VAL A 125 9.67 5.27 -1.88
N LEU A 126 8.60 4.49 -1.81
CA LEU A 126 8.63 3.17 -1.20
C LEU A 126 9.37 2.11 -2.04
N LEU A 127 9.40 2.28 -3.36
CA LEU A 127 10.20 1.43 -4.26
C LEU A 127 11.70 1.69 -4.11
N LEU A 128 12.09 2.96 -4.07
CA LEU A 128 13.50 3.36 -3.97
C LEU A 128 14.11 2.98 -2.63
N THR A 129 13.35 3.03 -1.54
CA THR A 129 13.81 2.50 -0.24
C THR A 129 14.02 0.99 -0.25
N ARG A 130 13.32 0.24 -1.10
CA ARG A 130 13.57 -1.20 -1.27
C ARG A 130 14.91 -1.51 -1.93
N ALA A 131 15.28 -0.77 -2.95
CA ALA A 131 16.54 -0.99 -3.68
C ALA A 131 17.78 -0.79 -2.79
N ARG A 132 17.64 -0.05 -1.68
CA ARG A 132 18.72 0.26 -0.75
C ARG A 132 18.91 -0.77 0.38
N SER A 133 17.96 -1.67 0.58
CA SER A 133 17.95 -2.65 1.68
C SER A 133 18.23 -4.08 1.24
N THR A 134 18.62 -4.31 0.00
CA THR A 134 19.20 -5.57 -0.47
C THR A 134 20.71 -5.50 -0.32
N PRO A 135 21.33 -6.36 0.53
CA PRO A 135 22.79 -6.46 0.61
C PRO A 135 23.39 -6.97 -0.70
#